data_76c5d8bf7065b107cb427e976ef7b6ff
#
_entry.id   76c5d8bf7065b107cb427e976ef7b6ff
#
_cell.length_a   1.000
_cell.length_b   1.000
_cell.length_c   1.000
_cell.angle_alpha   90.00
_cell.angle_beta   90.00
_cell.angle_gamma   90.00
#
_symmetry.space_group_name_H-M   'P 1'
#
loop_
_entity.id
_entity.type
_entity.pdbx_description
1 polymer ?
#
loop_
_entity_poly.entity_id
_entity_poly.type
_entity_poly.pdbx_seq_one_letter_code
_entity_poly.pdbx_strand_id
1 'polypeptide(L)'
;EVLNSHIELEGRTIVDTISDNAAYGAMVLGDVHKRPDEIDLRWVPGVLSRNGEIEETGVAAGVLGHPATGVAWLANKFHQHGARLEAGEIILAGSFTRPMWVSRGDQVLCDYGPMGTIECRFI
;
A
#
# COMPACT_ATOMS: atom_id res chain seq x y z
N GLU A 1 2.61 -3.73 1.32
CA GLU A 1 3.88 -3.25 0.72
C GLU A 1 4.97 -3.23 1.78
N VAL A 2 6.15 -3.74 1.45
CA VAL A 2 7.36 -3.66 2.27
C VAL A 2 8.27 -2.61 1.65
N LEU A 3 8.53 -1.55 2.39
CA LEU A 3 9.40 -0.47 1.94
C LEU A 3 10.86 -0.82 2.26
N ASN A 4 11.76 -0.57 1.32
CA ASN A 4 13.19 -0.73 1.47
C ASN A 4 13.91 0.35 0.66
N SER A 5 14.09 1.53 1.26
CA SER A 5 14.76 2.64 0.59
C SER A 5 16.24 2.32 0.34
N HIS A 6 16.71 2.59 -0.87
CA HIS A 6 18.11 2.44 -1.26
C HIS A 6 18.87 3.77 -1.15
N ILE A 7 18.19 4.82 -0.71
CA ILE A 7 18.73 6.16 -0.50
C ILE A 7 18.46 6.61 0.93
N GLU A 8 19.23 7.57 1.40
CA GLU A 8 19.01 8.20 2.70
C GLU A 8 17.64 8.90 2.74
N LEU A 9 16.95 8.77 3.88
CA LEU A 9 15.62 9.37 4.03
C LEU A 9 15.67 10.86 4.31
N GLU A 10 16.74 11.30 5.00
CA GLU A 10 16.93 12.70 5.37
C GLU A 10 17.32 13.52 4.14
N GLY A 11 16.66 14.65 3.94
CA GLY A 11 16.97 15.58 2.85
C GLY A 11 16.54 15.14 1.46
N ARG A 12 15.92 13.95 1.30
CA ARG A 12 15.45 13.47 0.00
C ARG A 12 14.33 14.34 -0.57
N THR A 13 14.35 14.50 -1.88
CA THR A 13 13.30 15.19 -2.64
C THR A 13 12.30 14.17 -3.24
N ILE A 14 11.22 14.69 -3.83
CA ILE A 14 10.28 13.85 -4.58
C ILE A 14 10.98 13.15 -5.78
N VAL A 15 11.94 13.80 -6.40
CA VAL A 15 12.71 13.22 -7.52
C VAL A 15 13.53 12.02 -7.05
N ASP A 16 14.18 12.15 -5.90
CA ASP A 16 14.95 11.04 -5.30
C ASP A 16 14.04 9.86 -4.98
N THR A 17 12.88 10.13 -4.36
CA THR A 17 11.90 9.09 -4.04
C THR A 17 11.38 8.36 -5.29
N ILE A 18 11.07 9.09 -6.36
CA ILE A 18 10.63 8.50 -7.63
C ILE A 18 11.77 7.68 -8.26
N SER A 19 13.00 8.18 -8.22
CA SER A 19 14.17 7.49 -8.76
C SER A 19 14.49 6.19 -8.00
N ASP A 20 14.16 6.14 -6.71
CA ASP A 20 14.25 4.94 -5.86
C ASP A 20 12.99 4.06 -5.95
N ASN A 21 12.24 4.15 -7.03
CA ASN A 21 11.01 3.38 -7.25
C ASN A 21 10.03 3.47 -6.06
N ALA A 22 9.86 4.66 -5.49
CA ALA A 22 9.05 4.94 -4.29
C ALA A 22 9.45 4.10 -3.06
N ALA A 23 10.72 3.73 -2.95
CA ALA A 23 11.26 2.84 -1.92
C ALA A 23 10.63 1.43 -1.91
N TYR A 24 10.10 0.98 -3.03
CA TYR A 24 9.53 -0.36 -3.14
C TYR A 24 10.59 -1.44 -2.90
N GLY A 25 10.36 -2.29 -1.90
CA GLY A 25 11.19 -3.45 -1.61
C GLY A 25 10.51 -4.75 -2.00
N ALA A 26 9.29 -4.96 -1.53
CA ALA A 26 8.52 -6.16 -1.82
C ALA A 26 7.02 -5.91 -1.62
N MET A 27 6.20 -6.86 -2.07
CA MET A 27 4.78 -6.91 -1.73
C MET A 27 4.38 -8.31 -1.29
N VAL A 28 3.40 -8.39 -0.42
CA VAL A 28 2.73 -9.62 -0.03
C VAL A 28 1.27 -9.49 -0.44
N LEU A 29 0.80 -10.41 -1.26
CA LEU A 29 -0.58 -10.43 -1.74
C LEU A 29 -1.40 -11.40 -0.88
N GLY A 30 -2.58 -10.95 -0.47
CA GLY A 30 -3.57 -11.80 0.19
C GLY A 30 -4.33 -12.67 -0.81
N ASP A 31 -5.04 -13.66 -0.29
CA ASP A 31 -5.81 -14.62 -1.11
C ASP A 31 -7.22 -14.10 -1.47
N VAL A 32 -7.68 -13.06 -0.79
CA VAL A 32 -9.03 -12.52 -1.01
C VAL A 32 -8.99 -11.44 -2.09
N HIS A 33 -9.69 -11.70 -3.17
CA HIS A 33 -9.83 -10.77 -4.29
C HIS A 33 -11.27 -10.27 -4.35
N LYS A 34 -11.46 -8.96 -4.44
CA LYS A 34 -12.76 -8.30 -4.58
C LYS A 34 -12.75 -7.33 -5.73
N ARG A 35 -13.83 -7.32 -6.48
CA ARG A 35 -14.07 -6.28 -7.46
C ARG A 35 -14.53 -5.00 -6.74
N PRO A 36 -14.24 -3.81 -7.31
CA PRO A 36 -14.64 -2.54 -6.68
C PRO A 36 -16.15 -2.35 -6.50
N ASP A 37 -16.97 -3.14 -7.21
CA ASP A 37 -18.42 -3.12 -7.14
C ASP A 37 -19.01 -4.17 -6.16
N GLU A 38 -18.17 -5.01 -5.56
CA GLU A 38 -18.62 -6.04 -4.60
C GLU A 38 -18.62 -5.55 -3.15
N ILE A 39 -17.83 -4.54 -2.84
CA ILE A 39 -17.73 -3.97 -1.50
C ILE A 39 -17.57 -2.45 -1.57
N ASP A 40 -17.96 -1.74 -0.52
CA ASP A 40 -17.62 -0.33 -0.39
C ASP A 40 -16.18 -0.18 0.10
N LEU A 41 -15.27 0.00 -0.86
CA LEU A 41 -13.83 0.11 -0.60
C LEU A 41 -13.46 1.22 0.39
N ARG A 42 -14.31 2.26 0.55
CA ARG A 42 -14.04 3.37 1.49
C ARG A 42 -13.93 2.90 2.93
N TRP A 43 -14.67 1.85 3.28
CA TRP A 43 -14.78 1.37 4.64
C TRP A 43 -13.95 0.12 4.93
N VAL A 44 -13.05 -0.24 4.03
CA VAL A 44 -12.06 -1.27 4.31
C VAL A 44 -11.10 -0.76 5.37
N PRO A 45 -11.01 -1.42 6.53
CA PRO A 45 -10.06 -1.05 7.57
C PRO A 45 -8.65 -1.55 7.21
N GLY A 46 -7.66 -1.03 7.92
CA GLY A 46 -6.34 -1.62 8.02
C GLY A 46 -5.91 -1.54 9.48
N VAL A 47 -5.69 -2.69 10.07
CA VAL A 47 -5.12 -2.81 11.41
C VAL A 47 -3.79 -3.53 11.28
N LEU A 48 -2.71 -2.82 11.59
CA LEU A 48 -1.35 -3.36 11.52
C LEU A 48 -0.88 -3.67 12.93
N SER A 49 -0.50 -4.90 13.17
CA SER A 49 0.12 -5.32 14.42
C SER A 49 1.50 -5.88 14.17
N ARG A 50 2.38 -5.69 15.15
CA ARG A 50 3.72 -6.25 15.19
C ARG A 50 3.89 -7.04 16.48
N ASN A 51 4.27 -8.28 16.35
CA ASN A 51 4.48 -9.20 17.50
C ASN A 51 3.24 -9.29 18.42
N GLY A 52 2.04 -9.17 17.85
CA GLY A 52 0.78 -9.24 18.58
C GLY A 52 0.24 -7.90 19.12
N GLU A 53 1.02 -6.82 19.03
CA GLU A 53 0.60 -5.49 19.48
C GLU A 53 0.17 -4.63 18.29
N ILE A 54 -0.96 -3.92 18.44
CA ILE A 54 -1.45 -3.01 17.39
C ILE A 54 -0.57 -1.76 17.36
N GLU A 55 0.00 -1.48 16.21
CA GLU A 55 0.87 -0.32 15.98
C GLU A 55 0.17 0.80 15.21
N GLU A 56 -0.59 0.44 14.16
CA GLU A 56 -1.24 1.39 13.29
C GLU A 56 -2.65 0.93 12.89
N THR A 57 -3.53 1.90 12.72
CA THR A 57 -4.87 1.66 12.20
C THR A 57 -5.27 2.72 11.19
N GLY A 58 -6.16 2.37 10.28
CA GLY A 58 -6.71 3.31 9.31
C GLY A 58 -7.95 2.78 8.61
N VAL A 59 -8.53 3.63 7.78
CA VAL A 59 -9.67 3.30 6.91
C VAL A 59 -9.38 3.83 5.52
N ALA A 60 -9.69 3.04 4.51
CA ALA A 60 -9.35 3.34 3.12
C ALA A 60 -9.94 4.67 2.60
N ALA A 61 -11.01 5.18 3.19
CA ALA A 61 -11.54 6.52 2.91
C ALA A 61 -10.52 7.65 3.18
N GLY A 62 -9.52 7.39 4.03
CA GLY A 62 -8.41 8.34 4.24
C GLY A 62 -7.59 8.61 2.98
N VAL A 63 -7.65 7.74 1.96
CA VAL A 63 -7.01 7.95 0.67
C VAL A 63 -7.96 8.70 -0.26
N LEU A 64 -7.84 10.03 -0.28
CA LEU A 64 -8.60 10.92 -1.20
C LEU A 64 -10.13 10.72 -1.16
N GLY A 65 -10.69 10.30 -0.04
CA GLY A 65 -12.11 9.99 0.13
C GLY A 65 -12.54 8.64 -0.44
N HIS A 66 -11.76 8.06 -1.34
CA HIS A 66 -11.98 6.74 -1.93
C HIS A 66 -10.68 6.20 -2.51
N PRO A 67 -10.25 4.98 -2.19
CA PRO A 67 -8.93 4.45 -2.59
C PRO A 67 -8.74 4.35 -4.11
N ALA A 68 -9.81 4.14 -4.88
CA ALA A 68 -9.73 4.10 -6.35
C ALA A 68 -9.51 5.48 -6.99
N THR A 69 -9.65 6.60 -6.24
CA THR A 69 -9.43 7.95 -6.79
C THR A 69 -8.00 8.11 -7.30
N GLY A 70 -7.01 7.58 -6.57
CA GLY A 70 -5.61 7.63 -6.99
C GLY A 70 -5.35 6.84 -8.27
N VAL A 71 -6.00 5.69 -8.44
CA VAL A 71 -5.90 4.86 -9.65
C VAL A 71 -6.50 5.58 -10.86
N ALA A 72 -7.69 6.18 -10.68
CA ALA A 72 -8.33 6.98 -11.74
C ALA A 72 -7.47 8.19 -12.14
N TRP A 73 -6.87 8.86 -11.15
CA TRP A 73 -5.95 9.96 -11.40
C TRP A 73 -4.73 9.50 -12.21
N LEU A 74 -4.12 8.36 -11.83
CA LEU A 74 -2.97 7.82 -12.53
C LEU A 74 -3.30 7.47 -13.98
N ALA A 75 -4.45 6.82 -14.23
CA ALA A 75 -4.90 6.48 -15.57
C ALA A 75 -5.06 7.73 -16.44
N ASN A 76 -5.68 8.79 -15.92
CA ASN A 76 -5.84 10.07 -16.60
C ASN A 76 -4.47 10.74 -16.85
N LYS A 77 -3.55 10.63 -15.92
CA LYS A 77 -2.20 11.19 -16.06
C LYS A 77 -1.41 10.45 -17.13
N PHE A 78 -1.46 9.13 -17.16
CA PHE A 78 -0.81 8.32 -18.18
C PHE A 78 -1.32 8.63 -19.58
N HIS A 79 -2.63 8.84 -19.73
CA HIS A 79 -3.23 9.21 -21.03
C HIS A 79 -2.61 10.47 -21.61
N GLN A 80 -2.28 11.48 -20.79
CA GLN A 80 -1.64 12.72 -21.24
C GLN A 80 -0.25 12.49 -21.86
N HIS A 81 0.38 11.35 -21.57
CA HIS A 81 1.69 10.96 -22.04
C HIS A 81 1.65 9.79 -23.05
N GLY A 82 0.46 9.46 -23.57
CA GLY A 82 0.29 8.35 -24.51
C GLY A 82 0.47 6.96 -23.88
N ALA A 83 0.46 6.88 -22.56
CA ALA A 83 0.52 5.62 -21.80
C ALA A 83 -0.85 5.27 -21.22
N ARG A 84 -0.99 4.05 -20.74
CA ARG A 84 -2.22 3.57 -20.09
C ARG A 84 -1.88 2.48 -19.08
N LEU A 85 -2.82 2.19 -18.20
CA LEU A 85 -2.77 1.02 -17.34
C LEU A 85 -3.23 -0.20 -18.13
N GLU A 86 -2.50 -1.29 -18.00
CA GLU A 86 -2.80 -2.54 -18.71
C GLU A 86 -3.39 -3.59 -17.79
N ALA A 87 -4.16 -4.51 -18.36
CA ALA A 87 -4.71 -5.62 -17.60
C ALA A 87 -3.59 -6.50 -17.03
N GLY A 88 -3.70 -6.86 -15.74
CA GLY A 88 -2.71 -7.65 -15.02
C GLY A 88 -1.64 -6.82 -14.29
N GLU A 89 -1.60 -5.51 -14.48
CA GLU A 89 -0.71 -4.65 -13.68
C GLU A 89 -1.21 -4.54 -12.24
N ILE A 90 -0.25 -4.55 -11.31
CA ILE A 90 -0.51 -4.29 -9.89
C ILE A 90 -0.15 -2.85 -9.58
N ILE A 91 -1.09 -2.13 -9.00
CA ILE A 91 -0.92 -0.73 -8.63
C ILE A 91 -0.81 -0.62 -7.12
N LEU A 92 0.30 -0.10 -6.64
CA LEU A 92 0.51 0.26 -5.24
C LEU A 92 0.16 1.75 -5.08
N ALA A 93 -1.03 2.02 -4.56
CA ALA A 93 -1.59 3.37 -4.51
C ALA A 93 -1.21 4.15 -3.23
N GLY A 94 -0.28 3.65 -2.45
CA GLY A 94 0.08 4.18 -1.14
C GLY A 94 -0.73 3.55 0.00
N SER A 95 -0.58 4.09 1.20
CA SER A 95 -1.17 3.53 2.41
C SER A 95 -2.10 4.52 3.10
N PHE A 96 -3.12 4.00 3.78
CA PHE A 96 -3.97 4.76 4.70
C PHE A 96 -3.57 4.57 6.17
N THR A 97 -2.44 3.89 6.40
CA THR A 97 -1.74 3.83 7.70
C THR A 97 -0.35 4.45 7.55
N ARG A 98 0.26 4.83 8.64
CA ARG A 98 1.68 5.21 8.61
C ARG A 98 2.55 3.98 8.43
N PRO A 99 3.72 4.12 7.79
CA PRO A 99 4.69 3.03 7.78
C PRO A 99 5.23 2.79 9.20
N MET A 100 5.44 1.53 9.54
CA MET A 100 6.10 1.15 10.78
C MET A 100 7.45 0.50 10.50
N TRP A 101 8.39 0.71 11.39
CA TRP A 101 9.70 0.08 11.32
C TRP A 101 9.62 -1.39 11.75
N VAL A 102 10.31 -2.23 11.03
CA VAL A 102 10.41 -3.66 11.31
C VAL A 102 11.86 -4.09 11.41
N SER A 103 12.10 -5.11 12.19
CA SER A 103 13.40 -5.70 12.42
C SER A 103 13.38 -7.19 12.15
N ARG A 104 14.57 -7.77 12.03
CA ARG A 104 14.71 -9.21 11.92
C ARG A 104 14.06 -9.91 13.13
N GLY A 105 13.21 -10.90 12.85
CA GLY A 105 12.45 -11.65 13.84
C GLY A 105 11.01 -11.15 14.03
N ASP A 106 10.69 -9.93 13.59
CA ASP A 106 9.34 -9.40 13.73
C ASP A 106 8.33 -10.17 12.87
N GLN A 107 7.15 -10.31 13.44
CA GLN A 107 5.97 -10.87 12.81
C GLN A 107 4.93 -9.76 12.68
N VAL A 108 4.51 -9.50 11.45
CA VAL A 108 3.54 -8.45 11.13
C VAL A 108 2.26 -9.09 10.63
N LEU A 109 1.14 -8.69 11.21
CA LEU A 109 -0.20 -9.04 10.76
C LEU A 109 -0.91 -7.77 10.30
N CYS A 110 -1.44 -7.82 9.09
CA CYS A 110 -2.31 -6.79 8.53
C CYS A 110 -3.72 -7.36 8.41
N ASP A 111 -4.68 -6.80 9.15
CA ASP A 111 -6.09 -7.17 9.08
C ASP A 111 -6.86 -6.11 8.27
N TYR A 112 -7.44 -6.53 7.17
CA TYR A 112 -8.24 -5.69 6.26
C TYR A 112 -9.75 -6.00 6.36
N GLY A 113 -10.20 -6.58 7.48
CA GLY A 113 -11.59 -6.92 7.70
C GLY A 113 -12.15 -7.83 6.57
N PRO A 114 -13.12 -7.33 5.78
CA PRO A 114 -13.75 -8.13 4.72
C PRO A 114 -12.81 -8.55 3.59
N MET A 115 -11.62 -7.98 3.51
CA MET A 115 -10.57 -8.34 2.55
C MET A 115 -9.60 -9.40 3.10
N GLY A 116 -9.81 -9.88 4.33
CA GLY A 116 -8.97 -10.89 4.96
C GLY A 116 -7.70 -10.32 5.61
N THR A 117 -6.80 -11.21 5.93
CA THR A 117 -5.55 -10.88 6.63
C THR A 117 -4.33 -11.25 5.81
N ILE A 118 -3.26 -10.53 6.03
CA ILE A 118 -1.93 -10.83 5.47
C ILE A 118 -0.96 -10.89 6.64
N GLU A 119 -0.17 -11.95 6.68
CA GLU A 119 0.87 -12.13 7.68
C GLU A 119 2.23 -12.30 7.01
N CYS A 120 3.25 -11.67 7.57
CA CYS A 120 4.63 -11.88 7.14
C CYS A 120 5.59 -11.86 8.33
N ARG A 121 6.70 -12.58 8.18
CA ARG A 121 7.78 -12.62 9.15
C ARG A 121 9.07 -12.15 8.52
N PHE A 122 9.78 -11.27 9.21
CA PHE A 122 11.07 -10.74 8.79
C PHE A 122 12.19 -11.62 9.34
N ILE A 123 12.98 -12.27 8.47
CA ILE A 123 14.04 -13.24 8.79
C ILE A 123 15.44 -12.74 8.47
#